data_13d7405ca345f3ebbfbfc8c2d8b4fa7d
#
_entry.id   13d7405ca345f3ebbfbfc8c2d8b4fa7d
#
_cell.length_a   1.000
_cell.length_b   1.000
_cell.length_c   1.000
_cell.angle_alpha   90.00
_cell.angle_beta   90.00
_cell.angle_gamma   90.00
#
_symmetry.space_group_name_H-M   'P 1'
#
loop_
_entity.id
_entity.type
_entity.pdbx_description
1 polymer ?
#
loop_
_entity_poly.entity_id
_entity_poly.type
_entity_poly.pdbx_seq_one_letter_code
_entity_poly.pdbx_strand_id
1 'polypeptide(L)'
;MSVGVLRKLRVQSLRKETTEGLVVALEIPQAFRKSFGFKHGQFLTLEKKINSEIVRRPYSICSQAVSEPSSLEIGIKKVPGGLFSSWAHQELSVGDELDVLPP
;
A
#
# COMPACT_ATOMS: atom_id res chain seq x y z
N MET A 1 -13.35 -17.66 9.19
CA MET A 1 -12.48 -16.87 8.31
C MET A 1 -12.70 -15.39 8.58
N SER A 2 -11.65 -14.66 8.84
CA SER A 2 -11.78 -13.23 9.06
C SER A 2 -11.89 -12.51 7.71
N VAL A 3 -12.79 -11.53 7.66
CA VAL A 3 -12.91 -10.65 6.51
C VAL A 3 -12.03 -9.45 6.76
N GLY A 4 -11.20 -9.10 5.79
CA GLY A 4 -10.35 -7.93 5.90
C GLY A 4 -11.19 -6.66 6.00
N VAL A 5 -10.80 -5.78 6.90
CA VAL A 5 -11.44 -4.47 7.08
C VAL A 5 -10.48 -3.41 6.55
N LEU A 6 -10.99 -2.51 5.71
CA LEU A 6 -10.20 -1.38 5.23
C LEU A 6 -9.71 -0.54 6.40
N ARG A 7 -8.42 -0.25 6.42
CA ARG A 7 -7.80 0.62 7.41
C ARG A 7 -7.10 1.77 6.74
N LYS A 8 -7.20 2.94 7.32
CA LYS A 8 -6.45 4.10 6.83
C LYS A 8 -5.02 4.00 7.35
N LEU A 9 -4.07 3.89 6.45
CA LEU A 9 -2.66 3.85 6.77
C LEU A 9 -1.96 5.07 6.21
N ARG A 10 -1.05 5.63 7.00
CA ARG A 10 -0.32 6.83 6.63
C ARG A 10 0.92 6.47 5.82
N VAL A 11 1.18 7.22 4.77
CA VAL A 11 2.41 7.09 3.99
C VAL A 11 3.56 7.64 4.81
N GLN A 12 4.48 6.75 5.18
CA GLN A 12 5.63 7.07 6.00
C GLN A 12 6.80 7.58 5.15
N SER A 13 7.01 6.96 4.00
CA SER A 13 8.05 7.38 3.07
C SER A 13 7.73 6.95 1.65
N LEU A 14 8.35 7.66 0.70
CA LEU A 14 8.26 7.36 -0.73
C LEU A 14 9.67 7.33 -1.29
N ARG A 15 9.97 6.31 -2.10
CA ARG A 15 11.29 6.16 -2.71
C ARG A 15 11.15 5.69 -4.14
N LYS A 16 11.69 6.45 -5.08
CA LYS A 16 11.74 6.01 -6.47
C LYS A 16 12.95 5.08 -6.63
N GLU A 17 12.68 3.80 -6.94
CA GLU A 17 13.73 2.83 -7.19
C GLU A 17 14.22 2.90 -8.63
N THR A 18 13.28 3.11 -9.54
CA THR A 18 13.54 3.27 -10.98
C THR A 18 12.61 4.34 -11.50
N THR A 19 12.71 4.67 -12.79
CA THR A 19 11.80 5.63 -13.41
C THR A 19 10.34 5.17 -13.35
N GLU A 20 10.10 3.87 -13.25
CA GLU A 20 8.76 3.28 -13.24
C GLU A 20 8.37 2.66 -11.91
N GLY A 21 9.29 2.54 -10.97
CA GLY A 21 9.06 1.89 -9.68
C GLY A 21 9.05 2.86 -8.53
N LEU A 22 7.99 2.80 -7.72
CA LEU A 22 7.84 3.60 -6.50
C LEU A 22 7.68 2.65 -5.32
N VAL A 23 8.51 2.81 -4.30
CA VAL A 23 8.36 2.06 -3.04
C VAL A 23 7.68 2.96 -2.03
N VAL A 24 6.56 2.49 -1.51
CA VAL A 24 5.75 3.21 -0.54
C VAL A 24 5.84 2.49 0.80
N ALA A 25 6.33 3.16 1.83
CA ALA A 25 6.31 2.64 3.19
C ALA A 25 5.05 3.15 3.88
N LEU A 26 4.30 2.23 4.46
CA LEU A 26 3.07 2.52 5.18
C LEU A 26 3.30 2.29 6.68
N GLU A 27 2.89 3.25 7.49
CA GLU A 27 2.94 3.12 8.95
C GLU A 27 1.74 2.28 9.42
N ILE A 28 2.02 1.27 10.24
CA ILE A 28 0.97 0.41 10.79
C ILE A 28 0.75 0.77 12.25
N PRO A 29 -0.37 1.41 12.60
CA PRO A 29 -0.70 1.69 13.99
C PRO A 29 -0.71 0.43 14.84
N GLN A 30 -0.30 0.54 16.08
CA GLN A 30 -0.18 -0.62 16.98
C GLN A 30 -1.47 -1.44 17.04
N ALA A 31 -2.62 -0.79 17.02
CA ALA A 31 -3.92 -1.46 17.09
C ALA A 31 -4.16 -2.41 15.91
N PHE A 32 -3.47 -2.23 14.78
CA PHE A 32 -3.71 -3.02 13.57
C PHE A 32 -2.58 -3.98 13.23
N ARG A 33 -1.48 -3.98 13.98
CA ARG A 33 -0.28 -4.75 13.60
C ARG A 33 -0.52 -6.24 13.45
N LYS A 34 -1.37 -6.81 14.29
CA LYS A 34 -1.69 -8.25 14.19
C LYS A 34 -2.40 -8.58 12.88
N SER A 35 -3.29 -7.72 12.42
CA SER A 35 -4.03 -7.96 11.18
C SER A 35 -3.16 -7.74 9.93
N PHE A 36 -2.04 -7.05 10.07
CA PHE A 36 -1.12 -6.78 8.96
C PHE A 36 0.12 -7.68 8.98
N GLY A 37 0.17 -8.69 9.84
CA GLY A 37 1.20 -9.71 9.76
C GLY A 37 1.16 -10.40 8.39
N PHE A 38 2.32 -10.70 7.81
CA PHE A 38 2.36 -11.26 6.47
C PHE A 38 3.50 -12.24 6.29
N LYS A 39 3.35 -13.09 5.28
CA LYS A 39 4.36 -14.03 4.83
C LYS A 39 4.90 -13.58 3.49
N HIS A 40 6.07 -14.07 3.14
CA HIS A 40 6.68 -13.78 1.84
C HIS A 40 5.71 -14.11 0.70
N GLY A 41 5.59 -13.21 -0.26
CA GLY A 41 4.73 -13.39 -1.43
C GLY A 41 3.31 -12.84 -1.30
N GLN A 42 2.93 -12.36 -0.13
CA GLN A 42 1.61 -11.75 0.05
C GLN A 42 1.58 -10.31 -0.46
N PHE A 43 0.37 -9.80 -0.63
CA PHE A 43 0.14 -8.46 -1.16
C PHE A 43 -0.88 -7.71 -0.30
N LEU A 44 -0.87 -6.39 -0.41
CA LEU A 44 -1.91 -5.52 0.15
C LEU A 44 -2.82 -5.05 -0.98
N THR A 45 -4.09 -4.89 -0.68
CA THR A 45 -5.03 -4.27 -1.63
C THR A 45 -5.27 -2.84 -1.18
N LEU A 46 -4.97 -1.90 -2.06
CA LEU A 46 -5.18 -0.48 -1.83
C LEU A 46 -6.43 -0.02 -2.55
N GLU A 47 -7.17 0.88 -1.91
CA GLU A 47 -8.38 1.46 -2.48
C GLU A 47 -8.25 2.97 -2.48
N LYS A 48 -8.66 3.59 -3.58
CA LYS A 48 -8.66 5.05 -3.70
C LYS A 48 -9.76 5.48 -4.67
N LYS A 49 -10.43 6.55 -4.34
CA LYS A 49 -11.36 7.18 -5.27
C LYS A 49 -10.57 8.08 -6.23
N ILE A 50 -10.59 7.71 -7.50
CA ILE A 50 -9.86 8.42 -8.56
C ILE A 50 -10.86 8.73 -9.67
N ASN A 51 -10.98 10.01 -10.07
CA ASN A 51 -11.92 10.44 -11.11
C ASN A 51 -13.35 9.97 -10.86
N SER A 52 -13.80 10.07 -9.61
CA SER A 52 -15.14 9.66 -9.17
C SER A 52 -15.39 8.16 -9.21
N GLU A 53 -14.36 7.35 -9.42
CA GLU A 53 -14.44 5.89 -9.39
C GLU A 53 -13.64 5.35 -8.21
N ILE A 54 -14.16 4.29 -7.59
CA ILE A 54 -13.42 3.57 -6.55
C ILE A 54 -12.53 2.54 -7.25
N VAL A 55 -11.23 2.72 -7.10
CA VAL A 55 -10.22 1.87 -7.73
C VAL A 55 -9.52 1.04 -6.67
N ARG A 56 -9.51 -0.28 -6.83
CA ARG A 56 -8.80 -1.22 -5.96
C ARG A 56 -7.72 -1.94 -6.75
N ARG A 57 -6.52 -2.01 -6.18
CA ARG A 57 -5.40 -2.71 -6.83
C ARG A 57 -4.54 -3.42 -5.79
N PRO A 58 -4.09 -4.64 -6.09
CA PRO A 58 -3.16 -5.35 -5.23
C PRO A 58 -1.72 -4.93 -5.53
N TYR A 59 -0.91 -4.82 -4.49
CA TYR A 59 0.52 -4.54 -4.63
C TYR A 59 1.30 -5.47 -3.70
N SER A 60 2.35 -6.08 -4.24
CA SER A 60 3.19 -6.99 -3.49
C SER A 60 3.90 -6.28 -2.34
N ILE A 61 3.96 -6.95 -1.20
CA ILE A 61 4.73 -6.46 -0.06
C ILE A 61 6.19 -6.82 -0.33
N CYS A 62 7.06 -5.83 -0.32
CA CYS A 62 8.49 -6.01 -0.64
C CYS A 62 9.39 -5.86 0.58
N SER A 63 8.86 -5.54 1.75
CA SER A 63 9.63 -5.55 2.98
C SER A 63 9.71 -6.95 3.58
N GLN A 64 10.54 -7.12 4.61
CA GLN A 64 10.74 -8.41 5.26
C GLN A 64 9.47 -8.88 5.96
N ALA A 65 9.15 -10.16 5.84
CA ALA A 65 7.98 -10.76 6.48
C ALA A 65 8.07 -10.67 8.00
N VAL A 66 7.01 -10.17 8.63
CA VAL A 66 6.94 -9.95 10.07
C VAL A 66 5.52 -10.24 10.54
N SER A 67 5.37 -10.80 11.75
CA SER A 67 4.05 -11.12 12.29
C SER A 67 3.27 -9.91 12.79
N GLU A 68 3.96 -8.88 13.27
CA GLU A 68 3.33 -7.66 13.78
C GLU A 68 4.13 -6.44 13.31
N PRO A 69 4.04 -6.10 12.02
CA PRO A 69 4.87 -5.04 11.46
C PRO A 69 4.47 -3.65 11.96
N SER A 70 5.46 -2.83 12.27
CA SER A 70 5.24 -1.41 12.54
C SER A 70 5.19 -0.60 11.26
N SER A 71 5.72 -1.14 10.18
CA SER A 71 5.64 -0.56 8.84
C SER A 71 5.74 -1.66 7.79
N LEU A 72 5.20 -1.38 6.61
CA LEU A 72 5.26 -2.27 5.45
C LEU A 72 5.66 -1.47 4.23
N GLU A 73 6.41 -2.10 3.34
CA GLU A 73 6.74 -1.50 2.06
C GLU A 73 6.05 -2.25 0.92
N ILE A 74 5.47 -1.50 0.00
CA ILE A 74 4.90 -2.04 -1.23
C ILE A 74 5.55 -1.36 -2.43
N GLY A 75 5.66 -2.10 -3.53
CA GLY A 75 6.16 -1.55 -4.78
C GLY A 75 5.02 -1.23 -5.72
N ILE A 76 4.98 -0.02 -6.25
CA ILE A 76 3.99 0.40 -7.23
C ILE A 76 4.70 0.67 -8.55
N LYS A 77 4.58 -0.26 -9.49
CA LYS A 77 5.12 -0.08 -10.83
C LYS A 77 4.14 0.76 -11.65
N LYS A 78 4.66 1.76 -12.33
CA LYS A 78 3.86 2.60 -13.22
C LYS A 78 3.43 1.77 -14.43
N VAL A 79 2.11 1.67 -14.62
CA VAL A 79 1.53 0.97 -15.78
C VAL A 79 0.95 2.02 -16.70
N PRO A 80 1.33 2.06 -18.00
CA PRO A 80 0.75 3.01 -18.94
C PRO A 80 -0.77 2.89 -18.96
N GLY A 81 -1.46 4.01 -18.74
CA GLY A 81 -2.91 4.02 -18.65
C GLY A 81 -3.48 3.49 -17.35
N GLY A 82 -2.67 3.05 -16.41
CA GLY A 82 -3.12 2.56 -15.10
C GLY A 82 -3.57 3.71 -14.22
N LEU A 83 -4.82 3.67 -13.76
CA LEU A 83 -5.38 4.75 -12.95
C LEU A 83 -4.65 4.91 -11.62
N PHE A 84 -4.53 3.80 -10.87
CA PHE A 84 -3.94 3.86 -9.54
C PHE A 84 -2.44 4.17 -9.59
N SER A 85 -1.70 3.46 -10.44
CA SER A 85 -0.25 3.64 -10.51
C SER A 85 0.13 5.03 -10.99
N SER A 86 -0.59 5.58 -11.96
CA SER A 86 -0.36 6.94 -12.44
C SER A 86 -0.66 7.97 -11.36
N TRP A 87 -1.78 7.79 -10.66
CA TRP A 87 -2.14 8.66 -9.55
C TRP A 87 -1.06 8.62 -8.46
N ALA A 88 -0.60 7.43 -8.08
CA ALA A 88 0.39 7.27 -7.01
C ALA A 88 1.72 7.94 -7.37
N HIS A 89 2.17 7.78 -8.61
CA HIS A 89 3.43 8.38 -9.05
C HIS A 89 3.36 9.91 -9.14
N GLN A 90 2.19 10.48 -9.42
CA GLN A 90 2.02 11.91 -9.60
C GLN A 90 1.57 12.65 -8.35
N GLU A 91 0.69 12.04 -7.56
CA GLU A 91 -0.06 12.74 -6.52
C GLU A 91 0.28 12.29 -5.10
N LEU A 92 0.77 11.06 -4.91
CA LEU A 92 0.97 10.53 -3.56
C LEU A 92 2.13 11.26 -2.87
N SER A 93 1.90 11.65 -1.61
CA SER A 93 2.87 12.37 -0.80
C SER A 93 3.01 11.75 0.58
N VAL A 94 4.18 11.94 1.20
CA VAL A 94 4.40 11.53 2.59
C VAL A 94 3.38 12.24 3.48
N GLY A 95 2.76 11.48 4.37
CA GLY A 95 1.72 11.98 5.25
C GLY A 95 0.31 11.75 4.74
N ASP A 96 0.15 11.41 3.45
CA ASP A 96 -1.15 11.05 2.92
C ASP A 96 -1.66 9.75 3.56
N GLU A 97 -2.97 9.59 3.60
CA GLU A 97 -3.61 8.37 4.07
C GLU A 97 -4.15 7.57 2.89
N LEU A 98 -3.96 6.26 2.95
CA LEU A 98 -4.50 5.33 1.97
C LEU A 98 -5.40 4.32 2.67
N ASP A 99 -6.46 3.90 1.99
CA ASP A 99 -7.31 2.83 2.47
C ASP A 99 -6.71 1.50 2.02
N VAL A 100 -6.45 0.63 2.99
CA VAL A 100 -5.69 -0.61 2.77
C VAL A 100 -6.41 -1.79 3.39
N LEU A 101 -6.54 -2.88 2.62
CA LEU A 101 -6.98 -4.16 3.16
C LEU A 101 -5.76 -4.97 3.62
N PRO A 102 -5.85 -5.65 4.78
CA PRO A 102 -4.79 -6.53 5.23
C PRO A 102 -4.50 -7.67 4.25
N PRO A 103 -3.30 -8.25 4.34
CA PRO A 103 -2.92 -9.39 3.49
C PRO A 103 -3.82 -10.59 3.66
#